data_a7a0ef9ce153addb6c2bda27f619b2ec
#
_entry.id   a7a0ef9ce153addb6c2bda27f619b2ec
#
_cell.length_a   1.000
_cell.length_b   1.000
_cell.length_c   1.000
_cell.angle_alpha   90.00
_cell.angle_beta   90.00
_cell.angle_gamma   90.00
#
_symmetry.space_group_name_H-M   'P 1'
#
loop_
_entity.id
_entity.type
_entity.pdbx_description
1 polymer ?
#
loop_
_entity_poly.entity_id
_entity_poly.type
_entity_poly.pdbx_seq_one_letter_code
_entity_poly.pdbx_strand_id
1 'polypeptide(L)'
;PPRIVSPNMQSEYLLDLNAGDKIMLQCQASPEVRNVYWYINDLFYRAAAANEQLFCSPPKGRIKISCADDMGRNSDIFIKIDEL
;
A
#
# COMPACT_ATOMS: atom_id res chain seq x y z
N PRO A 1 12.05 -5.66 -8.11
CA PRO A 1 11.29 -5.03 -7.04
C PRO A 1 9.86 -5.55 -6.98
N PRO A 2 9.21 -5.50 -5.82
CA PRO A 2 7.82 -5.90 -5.74
C PRO A 2 6.95 -4.94 -6.57
N ARG A 3 5.90 -5.46 -7.17
CA ARG A 3 4.98 -4.64 -7.95
C ARG A 3 3.71 -4.42 -7.14
N ILE A 4 3.39 -3.17 -6.83
CA ILE A 4 2.17 -2.84 -6.11
C ILE A 4 1.01 -2.96 -7.09
N VAL A 5 0.11 -3.93 -6.84
CA VAL A 5 -1.05 -4.15 -7.70
C VAL A 5 -2.29 -3.44 -7.17
N SER A 6 -2.32 -3.11 -5.89
CA SER A 6 -3.37 -2.29 -5.29
C SER A 6 -2.76 -1.48 -4.15
N PRO A 7 -3.08 -0.19 -4.03
CA PRO A 7 -3.92 0.59 -4.92
C PRO A 7 -3.24 0.86 -6.26
N ASN A 8 -4.01 1.35 -7.23
CA ASN A 8 -3.46 1.68 -8.55
C ASN A 8 -2.65 2.97 -8.47
N MET A 9 -1.50 2.96 -9.16
CA MET A 9 -0.62 4.12 -9.23
C MET A 9 -1.36 5.33 -9.78
N GLN A 10 -1.13 6.49 -9.16
CA GLN A 10 -1.69 7.79 -9.57
C GLN A 10 -3.23 7.83 -9.55
N SER A 11 -3.85 6.94 -8.77
CA SER A 11 -5.30 6.93 -8.64
C SER A 11 -5.76 7.93 -7.58
N GLU A 12 -7.06 8.26 -7.65
CA GLU A 12 -7.72 9.09 -6.65
C GLU A 12 -8.87 8.30 -6.08
N TYR A 13 -9.05 8.41 -4.77
CA TYR A 13 -10.11 7.72 -4.05
C TYR A 13 -10.93 8.73 -3.27
N LEU A 14 -12.25 8.57 -3.31
CA LEU A 14 -13.16 9.34 -2.48
C LEU A 14 -13.69 8.39 -1.41
N LEU A 15 -13.27 8.58 -0.18
CA LEU A 15 -13.58 7.66 0.92
C LEU A 15 -14.36 8.36 2.01
N ASP A 16 -15.32 7.64 2.59
CA ASP A 16 -15.96 8.06 3.83
C ASP A 16 -15.13 7.51 4.99
N LEU A 17 -14.16 8.28 5.45
CA LEU A 17 -13.26 7.85 6.51
C LEU A 17 -13.99 7.69 7.84
N ASN A 18 -15.04 8.48 8.06
CA ASN A 18 -15.87 8.35 9.27
C ASN A 18 -16.67 7.06 9.28
N ALA A 19 -17.03 6.54 8.09
CA ALA A 19 -17.70 5.25 7.97
C ALA A 19 -16.74 4.07 7.97
N GLY A 20 -15.43 4.32 8.05
CA GLY A 20 -14.43 3.28 8.09
C GLY A 20 -14.05 2.71 6.74
N ASP A 21 -14.24 3.46 5.66
CA ASP A 21 -13.79 3.03 4.34
C ASP A 21 -12.29 2.80 4.34
N LYS A 22 -11.85 1.76 3.63
CA LYS A 22 -10.46 1.35 3.57
C LYS A 22 -10.01 1.16 2.14
N ILE A 23 -8.69 1.20 1.93
CA ILE A 23 -8.09 0.79 0.67
C ILE A 23 -7.38 -0.54 0.87
N MET A 24 -7.31 -1.33 -0.20
CA MET A 24 -6.59 -2.61 -0.18
C MET A 24 -5.16 -2.39 -0.62
N LEU A 25 -4.23 -2.99 0.14
CA LEU A 25 -2.82 -3.04 -0.22
C LEU A 25 -2.49 -4.47 -0.64
N GLN A 26 -1.88 -4.62 -1.79
CA GLN A 26 -1.42 -5.90 -2.27
C GLN A 26 -0.28 -5.68 -3.25
N CYS A 27 0.74 -6.54 -3.19
CA CYS A 27 1.82 -6.51 -4.16
C CYS A 27 2.00 -7.89 -4.77
N GLN A 28 2.65 -7.91 -5.93
CA GLN A 28 3.12 -9.13 -6.57
C GLN A 28 4.64 -9.16 -6.44
N ALA A 29 5.17 -10.22 -5.86
CA ALA A 29 6.59 -10.35 -5.59
C ALA A 29 7.14 -11.61 -6.26
N SER A 30 8.47 -11.66 -6.42
CA SER A 30 9.15 -12.84 -6.96
C SER A 30 8.92 -14.06 -6.07
N PRO A 31 8.97 -15.28 -6.62
CA PRO A 31 8.64 -16.48 -5.84
C PRO A 31 9.51 -16.71 -4.60
N GLU A 32 10.74 -16.20 -4.56
CA GLU A 32 11.63 -16.33 -3.42
C GLU A 32 11.29 -15.41 -2.27
N VAL A 33 10.42 -14.40 -2.49
CA VAL A 33 10.02 -13.45 -1.45
C VAL A 33 8.95 -14.07 -0.58
N ARG A 34 9.16 -14.04 0.73
CA ARG A 34 8.20 -14.56 1.70
C ARG A 34 7.42 -13.46 2.40
N ASN A 35 8.10 -12.35 2.72
CA ASN A 35 7.51 -11.26 3.49
C ASN A 35 7.72 -9.95 2.77
N VAL A 36 6.75 -9.06 2.93
CA VAL A 36 6.82 -7.70 2.44
C VAL A 36 6.50 -6.75 3.58
N TYR A 37 6.97 -5.52 3.43
CA TYR A 37 6.85 -4.50 4.47
C TYR A 37 6.23 -3.26 3.84
N TRP A 38 5.09 -2.85 4.35
CA TRP A 38 4.33 -1.74 3.81
C TRP A 38 4.59 -0.48 4.62
N TYR A 39 4.72 0.65 3.91
CA TYR A 39 4.93 1.97 4.50
C TYR A 39 3.92 2.94 3.91
N ILE A 40 3.45 3.86 4.73
CA ILE A 40 2.58 4.95 4.29
C ILE A 40 3.26 6.25 4.69
N ASN A 41 3.59 7.09 3.71
CA ASN A 41 4.33 8.34 3.92
C ASN A 41 5.64 8.09 4.69
N ASP A 42 6.35 7.04 4.30
CA ASP A 42 7.63 6.63 4.90
C ASP A 42 7.55 6.13 6.33
N LEU A 43 6.34 5.96 6.85
CA LEU A 43 6.13 5.38 8.18
C LEU A 43 5.73 3.91 8.03
N PHE A 44 6.38 3.05 8.79
CA PHE A 44 6.07 1.62 8.77
C PHE A 44 4.61 1.40 9.17
N TYR A 45 3.90 0.66 8.32
CA TYR A 45 2.51 0.32 8.57
C TYR A 45 2.38 -1.12 9.07
N ARG A 46 2.79 -2.10 8.25
CA ARG A 46 2.60 -3.51 8.60
C ARG A 46 3.48 -4.41 7.74
N ALA A 47 3.95 -5.52 8.34
CA ALA A 47 4.54 -6.63 7.60
C ALA A 47 3.43 -7.60 7.20
N ALA A 48 3.60 -8.24 6.05
CA ALA A 48 2.64 -9.19 5.51
C ALA A 48 3.33 -10.27 4.72
N ALA A 49 2.64 -11.37 4.48
CA ALA A 49 3.12 -12.36 3.53
C ALA A 49 3.08 -11.77 2.12
N ALA A 50 3.97 -12.26 1.24
CA ALA A 50 3.94 -11.87 -0.16
C ALA A 50 2.57 -12.19 -0.74
N ASN A 51 2.02 -11.26 -1.53
CA ASN A 51 0.71 -11.38 -2.18
C ASN A 51 -0.49 -11.34 -1.23
N GLU A 52 -0.28 -11.14 0.06
CA GLU A 52 -1.38 -11.02 1.02
C GLU A 52 -2.12 -9.70 0.83
N GLN A 53 -3.44 -9.75 0.90
CA GLN A 53 -4.28 -8.56 0.86
C GLN A 53 -4.41 -7.96 2.24
N LEU A 54 -4.08 -6.69 2.37
CA LEU A 54 -4.27 -5.93 3.60
C LEU A 54 -5.24 -4.79 3.33
N PHE A 55 -5.90 -4.32 4.38
CA PHE A 55 -6.80 -3.18 4.29
C PHE A 55 -6.33 -2.12 5.26
N CYS A 56 -6.27 -0.87 4.81
CA CYS A 56 -5.87 0.22 5.68
C CYS A 56 -6.79 1.43 5.52
N SER A 57 -6.91 2.20 6.60
CA SER A 57 -7.58 3.49 6.57
C SER A 57 -6.51 4.55 6.30
N PRO A 58 -6.43 5.07 5.08
CA PRO A 58 -5.35 5.98 4.74
C PRO A 58 -5.61 7.39 5.28
N PRO A 59 -4.56 8.19 5.50
CA PRO A 59 -4.77 9.62 5.73
C PRO A 59 -5.25 10.29 4.44
N LYS A 60 -5.96 11.39 4.57
CA LYS A 60 -6.39 12.13 3.37
C LYS A 60 -5.24 12.93 2.80
N GLY A 61 -5.36 13.29 1.51
CA GLY A 61 -4.38 14.06 0.79
C GLY A 61 -3.54 13.18 -0.12
N ARG A 62 -2.45 13.73 -0.60
CA ARG A 62 -1.51 12.95 -1.40
C ARG A 62 -0.69 12.10 -0.48
N ILE A 63 -0.65 10.80 -0.75
CA ILE A 63 0.11 9.88 0.08
C ILE A 63 1.00 9.01 -0.78
N LYS A 64 2.09 8.57 -0.18
CA LYS A 64 3.04 7.66 -0.77
C LYS A 64 2.84 6.29 -0.13
N ILE A 65 2.62 5.29 -0.96
CA ILE A 65 2.53 3.90 -0.53
C ILE A 65 3.79 3.21 -0.99
N SER A 66 4.52 2.58 -0.08
CA SER A 66 5.75 1.88 -0.38
C SER A 66 5.65 0.44 0.06
N CYS A 67 6.23 -0.44 -0.71
CA CYS A 67 6.33 -1.86 -0.37
C CYS A 67 7.76 -2.31 -0.57
N ALA A 68 8.36 -2.85 0.48
CA ALA A 68 9.71 -3.43 0.42
C ALA A 68 9.60 -4.94 0.58
N ASP A 69 10.48 -5.68 -0.11
CA ASP A 69 10.52 -7.13 0.08
C ASP A 69 11.67 -7.51 1.03
N ASP A 70 11.74 -8.80 1.36
CA ASP A 70 12.76 -9.29 2.27
C ASP A 70 14.12 -9.52 1.59
N MET A 71 14.22 -9.13 0.31
CA MET A 71 15.48 -9.14 -0.44
C MET A 71 16.07 -7.72 -0.59
N GLY A 72 15.49 -6.74 0.08
CA GLY A 72 15.99 -5.36 0.07
C GLY A 72 15.54 -4.52 -1.11
N ARG A 73 14.58 -4.99 -1.91
CA ARG A 73 14.03 -4.24 -3.04
C ARG A 73 12.74 -3.55 -2.62
N ASN A 74 12.45 -2.41 -3.22
CA ASN A 74 11.22 -1.69 -2.87
C ASN A 74 10.60 -1.00 -4.09
N SER A 75 9.33 -0.64 -3.94
CA SER A 75 8.58 0.11 -4.94
C SER A 75 7.70 1.13 -4.22
N ASP A 76 7.51 2.27 -4.87
CA ASP A 76 6.67 3.34 -4.35
C ASP A 76 5.61 3.70 -5.37
N ILE A 77 4.42 4.03 -4.89
CA ILE A 77 3.39 4.68 -5.71
C ILE A 77 2.83 5.87 -4.94
N PHE A 78 2.23 6.78 -5.68
CA PHE A 78 1.57 7.96 -5.11
C PHE A 78 0.11 7.91 -5.49
N ILE A 79 -0.77 8.18 -4.52
CA ILE A 79 -2.21 8.23 -4.72
C ILE A 79 -2.75 9.44 -4.00
N LYS A 80 -4.00 9.79 -4.26
CA LYS A 80 -4.68 10.88 -3.58
C LYS A 80 -5.92 10.36 -2.91
N ILE A 81 -6.10 10.72 -1.64
CA ILE A 81 -7.28 10.36 -0.86
C ILE A 81 -8.05 11.63 -0.57
N ASP A 82 -9.29 11.66 -1.05
CA ASP A 82 -10.24 12.73 -0.73
C ASP A 82 -11.27 12.18 0.23
N GLU A 83 -11.65 12.98 1.19
CA GLU A 83 -12.64 12.59 2.19
C GLU A 83 -14.02 13.00 1.73
N LEU A 84 -14.94 12.07 1.81
CA LEU A 84 -16.34 12.31 1.49
C LEU A 84 -17.01 13.18 2.55
#